data_b20c17c4bdcd3241058fdda7cf5ac947
#
_entry.id   b20c17c4bdcd3241058fdda7cf5ac947
#
_cell.length_a   1.000
_cell.length_b   1.000
_cell.length_c   1.000
_cell.angle_alpha   90.00
_cell.angle_beta   90.00
_cell.angle_gamma   90.00
#
_symmetry.space_group_name_H-M   'P 1'
#
loop_
_entity.id
_entity.type
_entity.pdbx_description
1 polymer ?
#
loop_
_entity_poly.entity_id
_entity_poly.type
_entity_poly.pdbx_seq_one_letter_code
_entity_poly.pdbx_strand_id
1 'polypeptide(L)'
;LSVHLFLSHTHWDHIQGIPFFEPAYMQGAKVTIYGSSAKHGFFEEILRGQMGYEYFPVTMSDLPSELRIRELEGETLALGDLVVSWEEQIYHPGGSLRYRVQGPGSDVVYASDIELNKCFVPDPDIQRAGEQKRYLDFIHDADLLIADGQYTAEEYPAVEGYGHTTIELLTEIAYQAQVKRLAVFHHDPKHPDRLL
;
A
#
# COMPACT_ATOMS: atom_id res chain seq x y z
N LEU A 1 -20.04 13.38 -6.07
CA LEU A 1 -19.09 12.28 -6.00
C LEU A 1 -18.35 12.37 -4.64
N SER A 2 -18.24 11.23 -3.92
CA SER A 2 -17.39 11.12 -2.74
C SER A 2 -16.34 10.03 -3.01
N VAL A 3 -15.07 10.37 -2.82
CA VAL A 3 -13.93 9.47 -3.06
C VAL A 3 -13.06 9.40 -1.82
N HIS A 4 -12.68 8.18 -1.45
CA HIS A 4 -11.74 7.89 -0.38
C HIS A 4 -10.54 7.19 -1.00
N LEU A 5 -9.37 7.85 -1.00
CA LEU A 5 -8.12 7.35 -1.55
C LEU A 5 -7.18 7.00 -0.40
N PHE A 6 -6.76 5.73 -0.33
CA PHE A 6 -5.83 5.25 0.68
C PHE A 6 -4.45 5.03 0.04
N LEU A 7 -3.43 5.70 0.56
CA LEU A 7 -2.05 5.57 0.09
C LEU A 7 -1.28 4.65 1.01
N SER A 8 -0.55 3.69 0.44
CA SER A 8 0.32 2.81 1.21
C SER A 8 1.50 3.57 1.81
N HIS A 9 2.12 4.46 1.03
CA HIS A 9 3.24 5.31 1.43
C HIS A 9 3.47 6.42 0.39
N THR A 10 4.54 7.21 0.56
CA THR A 10 4.76 8.44 -0.21
C THR A 10 5.94 8.36 -1.18
N HIS A 11 6.39 7.15 -1.60
CA HIS A 11 7.32 7.05 -2.71
C HIS A 11 6.69 7.57 -4.01
N TRP A 12 7.53 8.06 -4.91
CA TRP A 12 7.09 8.77 -6.11
C TRP A 12 6.13 8.00 -6.99
N ASP A 13 6.38 6.73 -7.21
CA ASP A 13 5.57 5.82 -8.03
C ASP A 13 4.17 5.56 -7.45
N HIS A 14 3.97 5.83 -6.15
CA HIS A 14 2.66 5.71 -5.47
C HIS A 14 1.89 7.02 -5.37
N ILE A 15 2.54 8.18 -5.53
CA ILE A 15 1.89 9.50 -5.38
C ILE A 15 1.90 10.34 -6.66
N GLN A 16 2.74 10.03 -7.64
CA GLN A 16 2.88 10.86 -8.87
C GLN A 16 1.59 10.99 -9.71
N GLY A 17 0.62 10.11 -9.51
CA GLY A 17 -0.69 10.20 -10.16
C GLY A 17 -1.65 11.22 -9.53
N ILE A 18 -1.38 11.68 -8.31
CA ILE A 18 -2.28 12.59 -7.58
C ILE A 18 -2.51 13.92 -8.31
N PRO A 19 -1.48 14.59 -8.88
CA PRO A 19 -1.68 15.83 -9.63
C PRO A 19 -2.62 15.69 -10.83
N PHE A 20 -2.84 14.47 -11.32
CA PHE A 20 -3.69 14.14 -12.48
C PHE A 20 -4.99 13.43 -12.09
N PHE A 21 -5.29 13.35 -10.78
CA PHE A 21 -6.45 12.63 -10.29
C PHE A 21 -7.75 13.39 -10.61
N GLU A 22 -8.41 13.01 -11.66
CA GLU A 22 -9.58 13.70 -12.23
C GLU A 22 -10.67 14.06 -11.20
N PRO A 23 -11.06 13.20 -10.23
CA PRO A 23 -12.04 13.57 -9.22
C PRO A 23 -11.68 14.81 -8.40
N ALA A 24 -10.39 15.12 -8.25
CA ALA A 24 -9.96 16.32 -7.54
C ALA A 24 -10.23 17.62 -8.32
N TYR A 25 -10.42 17.52 -9.62
CA TYR A 25 -10.76 18.65 -10.51
C TYR A 25 -12.26 18.81 -10.75
N MET A 26 -13.09 17.96 -10.15
CA MET A 26 -14.54 18.03 -10.31
C MET A 26 -15.16 18.94 -9.25
N GLN A 27 -15.83 20.01 -9.68
CA GLN A 27 -16.53 20.90 -8.76
C GLN A 27 -17.63 20.16 -7.98
N GLY A 28 -17.64 20.34 -6.66
CA GLY A 28 -18.58 19.68 -5.76
C GLY A 28 -18.25 18.21 -5.44
N ALA A 29 -17.17 17.67 -5.96
CA ALA A 29 -16.65 16.39 -5.49
C ALA A 29 -16.03 16.54 -4.10
N LYS A 30 -16.14 15.48 -3.29
CA LYS A 30 -15.45 15.37 -2.00
C LYS A 30 -14.39 14.29 -2.12
N VAL A 31 -13.14 14.67 -1.97
CA VAL A 31 -12.00 13.77 -2.04
C VAL A 31 -11.30 13.76 -0.69
N THR A 32 -11.15 12.59 -0.09
CA THR A 32 -10.36 12.44 1.11
C THR A 32 -9.21 11.48 0.84
N ILE A 33 -7.99 11.95 1.03
CA ILE A 33 -6.76 11.15 0.90
C ILE A 33 -6.33 10.75 2.31
N TYR A 34 -6.16 9.45 2.52
CA TYR A 34 -5.70 8.85 3.76
C TYR A 34 -4.33 8.22 3.56
N GLY A 35 -3.49 8.26 4.58
CA GLY A 35 -2.20 7.61 4.59
C GLY A 35 -1.38 7.98 5.81
N SER A 36 -0.12 7.65 5.77
CA SER A 36 0.87 8.04 6.76
C SER A 36 2.18 8.36 6.06
N SER A 37 3.08 9.04 6.75
CA SER A 37 4.45 9.24 6.30
C SER A 37 5.43 8.58 7.28
N ALA A 38 6.60 8.19 6.80
CA ALA A 38 7.68 7.65 7.63
C ALA A 38 8.04 8.57 8.80
N LYS A 39 7.77 9.85 8.65
CA LYS A 39 7.89 10.87 9.69
C LYS A 39 6.49 11.42 9.95
N HIS A 40 5.84 10.95 10.99
CA HIS A 40 4.51 11.40 11.40
C HIS A 40 4.37 12.92 11.38
N GLY A 41 3.22 13.41 10.92
CA GLY A 41 2.90 14.84 10.80
C GLY A 41 3.35 15.50 9.49
N PHE A 42 4.00 14.77 8.57
CA PHE A 42 4.49 15.32 7.29
C PHE A 42 3.73 14.81 6.07
N PHE A 43 2.74 13.96 6.25
CA PHE A 43 2.01 13.36 5.13
C PHE A 43 1.34 14.40 4.23
N GLU A 44 0.63 15.37 4.80
CA GLU A 44 0.02 16.46 4.05
C GLU A 44 1.05 17.35 3.36
N GLU A 45 2.16 17.69 4.04
CA GLU A 45 3.23 18.51 3.50
C GLU A 45 3.88 17.87 2.26
N ILE A 46 4.14 16.55 2.31
CA ILE A 46 4.69 15.80 1.18
C ILE A 46 3.75 15.85 -0.01
N LEU A 47 2.45 15.60 0.20
CA LEU A 47 1.48 15.61 -0.89
C LEU A 47 1.29 17.01 -1.50
N ARG A 48 1.26 18.04 -0.68
CA ARG A 48 1.18 19.44 -1.16
C ARG A 48 2.45 19.87 -1.88
N GLY A 49 3.62 19.41 -1.40
CA GLY A 49 4.92 19.75 -1.97
C GLY A 49 5.08 19.29 -3.42
N GLN A 50 4.55 18.12 -3.79
CA GLN A 50 4.62 17.65 -5.18
C GLN A 50 3.79 18.49 -6.16
N MET A 51 2.83 19.28 -5.67
CA MET A 51 2.03 20.22 -6.46
C MET A 51 2.47 21.68 -6.24
N GLY A 52 3.71 21.91 -5.80
CA GLY A 52 4.32 23.24 -5.80
C GLY A 52 4.54 23.76 -7.22
N TYR A 53 4.50 25.08 -7.42
CA TYR A 53 4.61 25.73 -8.74
C TYR A 53 5.89 25.37 -9.51
N GLU A 54 6.94 24.94 -8.82
CA GLU A 54 8.18 24.46 -9.45
C GLU A 54 7.99 23.11 -10.17
N TYR A 55 6.97 22.32 -9.79
CA TYR A 55 6.72 20.99 -10.30
C TYR A 55 5.42 20.88 -11.06
N PHE A 56 4.39 21.63 -10.64
CA PHE A 56 3.05 21.53 -11.21
C PHE A 56 2.35 22.92 -11.22
N PRO A 57 1.65 23.29 -12.32
CA PRO A 57 1.07 24.65 -12.48
C PRO A 57 -0.19 24.91 -11.65
N VAL A 58 -0.72 23.90 -10.96
CA VAL A 58 -1.92 23.98 -10.10
C VAL A 58 -1.56 23.48 -8.72
N THR A 59 -1.79 24.27 -7.69
CA THR A 59 -1.60 23.81 -6.31
C THR A 59 -2.81 23.01 -5.81
N MET A 60 -2.64 22.23 -4.75
CA MET A 60 -3.78 21.54 -4.14
C MET A 60 -4.87 22.48 -3.63
N SER A 61 -4.51 23.73 -3.32
CA SER A 61 -5.46 24.75 -2.85
C SER A 61 -6.32 25.35 -3.98
N ASP A 62 -5.88 25.18 -5.23
CA ASP A 62 -6.61 25.66 -6.41
C ASP A 62 -7.61 24.61 -6.95
N LEU A 63 -7.59 23.40 -6.40
CA LEU A 63 -8.49 22.33 -6.83
C LEU A 63 -9.95 22.65 -6.48
N PRO A 64 -10.90 22.49 -7.41
CA PRO A 64 -12.30 22.86 -7.21
C PRO A 64 -13.09 21.86 -6.34
N SER A 65 -12.54 20.71 -6.03
CA SER A 65 -13.15 19.72 -5.11
C SER A 65 -12.96 20.15 -3.65
N GLU A 66 -13.81 19.57 -2.77
CA GLU A 66 -13.56 19.60 -1.33
C GLU A 66 -12.50 18.53 -1.00
N LEU A 67 -11.22 18.93 -1.12
CA LEU A 67 -10.09 18.03 -0.84
C LEU A 67 -9.71 18.06 0.63
N ARG A 68 -9.58 16.87 1.23
CA ARG A 68 -9.09 16.66 2.59
C ARG A 68 -7.95 15.65 2.59
N ILE A 69 -6.91 15.93 3.35
CA ILE A 69 -5.81 15.01 3.60
C ILE A 69 -5.89 14.63 5.08
N ARG A 70 -5.82 13.33 5.38
CA ARG A 70 -5.91 12.80 6.74
C ARG A 70 -4.79 11.80 6.98
N GLU A 71 -3.92 12.12 7.91
CA GLU A 71 -3.00 11.12 8.45
C GLU A 71 -3.80 10.11 9.28
N LEU A 72 -3.50 8.83 9.09
CA LEU A 72 -4.23 7.74 9.74
C LEU A 72 -3.77 7.58 11.19
N GLU A 73 -4.74 7.54 12.07
CA GLU A 73 -4.57 7.28 13.51
C GLU A 73 -5.48 6.11 13.90
N GLY A 74 -5.02 5.30 14.87
CA GLY A 74 -5.76 4.11 15.31
C GLY A 74 -5.62 2.95 14.33
N GLU A 75 -6.63 2.08 14.26
CA GLU A 75 -6.55 0.80 13.55
C GLU A 75 -7.63 0.61 12.49
N THR A 76 -8.74 1.34 12.56
CA THR A 76 -9.89 1.13 11.68
C THR A 76 -10.66 2.41 11.37
N LEU A 77 -11.32 2.42 10.21
CA LEU A 77 -12.22 3.48 9.74
C LEU A 77 -13.47 2.86 9.12
N ALA A 78 -14.64 3.29 9.57
CA ALA A 78 -15.92 2.91 8.94
C ALA A 78 -16.31 3.90 7.83
N LEU A 79 -16.64 3.37 6.65
CA LEU A 79 -17.10 4.12 5.48
C LEU A 79 -18.40 3.49 4.95
N GLY A 80 -19.54 3.93 5.48
CA GLY A 80 -20.83 3.27 5.20
C GLY A 80 -20.81 1.82 5.67
N ASP A 81 -21.07 0.88 4.76
CA ASP A 81 -21.05 -0.56 5.05
C ASP A 81 -19.64 -1.19 4.96
N LEU A 82 -18.62 -0.38 4.67
CA LEU A 82 -17.23 -0.84 4.62
C LEU A 82 -16.50 -0.52 5.91
N VAL A 83 -15.64 -1.44 6.32
CA VAL A 83 -14.63 -1.22 7.37
C VAL A 83 -13.27 -1.34 6.74
N VAL A 84 -12.46 -0.29 6.86
CA VAL A 84 -11.07 -0.29 6.43
C VAL A 84 -10.20 -0.39 7.66
N SER A 85 -9.34 -1.40 7.73
CA SER A 85 -8.29 -1.52 8.74
C SER A 85 -6.92 -1.41 8.08
N TRP A 86 -5.91 -1.06 8.85
CA TRP A 86 -4.55 -0.93 8.35
C TRP A 86 -3.52 -1.31 9.40
N GLU A 87 -2.34 -1.69 8.90
CA GLU A 87 -1.15 -1.92 9.72
C GLU A 87 0.11 -1.44 9.01
N GLU A 88 1.11 -1.04 9.80
CA GLU A 88 2.42 -0.68 9.28
C GLU A 88 3.21 -1.90 8.82
N GLN A 89 3.98 -1.71 7.76
CA GLN A 89 4.94 -2.65 7.17
C GLN A 89 6.35 -2.07 7.33
N ILE A 90 7.13 -2.63 8.26
CA ILE A 90 8.45 -2.10 8.63
C ILE A 90 9.58 -2.58 7.73
N TYR A 91 9.35 -3.60 6.89
CA TYR A 91 10.36 -4.17 5.99
C TYR A 91 10.31 -3.53 4.59
N HIS A 92 10.05 -2.23 4.54
CA HIS A 92 10.19 -1.40 3.37
C HIS A 92 10.92 -0.11 3.77
N PRO A 93 11.87 0.42 2.96
CA PRO A 93 12.56 1.67 3.26
C PRO A 93 11.56 2.82 3.44
N GLY A 94 11.55 3.44 4.62
CA GLY A 94 10.57 4.47 4.95
C GLY A 94 9.23 3.96 5.48
N GLY A 95 9.00 2.65 5.48
CA GLY A 95 7.74 2.03 5.88
C GLY A 95 6.63 2.17 4.85
N SER A 96 5.63 1.32 4.95
CA SER A 96 4.41 1.39 4.14
C SER A 96 3.21 0.94 4.98
N LEU A 97 2.00 1.05 4.43
CA LEU A 97 0.76 0.56 5.06
C LEU A 97 0.15 -0.54 4.20
N ARG A 98 -0.30 -1.62 4.84
CA ARG A 98 -1.24 -2.56 4.26
C ARG A 98 -2.65 -2.23 4.73
N TYR A 99 -3.62 -2.47 3.87
CA TYR A 99 -5.03 -2.21 4.12
C TYR A 99 -5.86 -3.47 3.98
N ARG A 100 -6.86 -3.63 4.83
CA ARG A 100 -7.91 -4.63 4.67
C ARG A 100 -9.25 -3.93 4.58
N VAL A 101 -9.98 -4.15 3.50
CA VAL A 101 -11.28 -3.56 3.24
C VAL A 101 -12.33 -4.65 3.31
N GLN A 102 -13.19 -4.58 4.33
CA GLN A 102 -14.25 -5.55 4.57
C GLN A 102 -15.60 -4.90 4.32
N GLY A 103 -16.45 -5.60 3.57
CA GLY A 103 -17.80 -5.19 3.26
C GLY A 103 -18.75 -6.37 3.13
N PRO A 104 -20.04 -6.13 2.86
CA PRO A 104 -21.01 -7.19 2.67
C PRO A 104 -20.60 -8.15 1.54
N GLY A 105 -20.12 -9.33 1.90
CA GLY A 105 -19.75 -10.39 0.95
C GLY A 105 -18.41 -10.21 0.25
N SER A 106 -17.52 -9.33 0.73
CA SER A 106 -16.17 -9.18 0.19
C SER A 106 -15.16 -8.78 1.27
N ASP A 107 -13.96 -9.33 1.16
CA ASP A 107 -12.83 -9.07 2.05
C ASP A 107 -11.54 -8.99 1.21
N VAL A 108 -11.02 -7.78 1.04
CA VAL A 108 -9.89 -7.50 0.16
C VAL A 108 -8.74 -6.94 0.97
N VAL A 109 -7.56 -7.50 0.79
CA VAL A 109 -6.32 -6.97 1.35
C VAL A 109 -5.47 -6.40 0.23
N TYR A 110 -4.95 -5.19 0.45
CA TYR A 110 -3.94 -4.53 -0.35
C TYR A 110 -2.66 -4.37 0.49
N ALA A 111 -1.61 -5.09 0.11
CA ALA A 111 -0.32 -5.11 0.81
C ALA A 111 0.80 -4.78 -0.18
N SER A 112 0.96 -3.48 -0.45
CA SER A 112 2.03 -2.95 -1.30
C SER A 112 3.38 -3.00 -0.58
N ASP A 113 4.42 -2.83 -1.31
CA ASP A 113 5.81 -2.58 -0.95
C ASP A 113 6.24 -3.06 0.44
N ILE A 114 6.65 -4.32 0.47
CA ILE A 114 7.20 -4.97 1.67
C ILE A 114 8.20 -6.04 1.26
N GLU A 115 9.31 -6.15 1.98
CA GLU A 115 10.33 -7.19 1.78
C GLU A 115 10.10 -8.37 2.74
N LEU A 116 9.10 -9.20 2.43
CA LEU A 116 8.75 -10.36 3.26
C LEU A 116 9.91 -11.36 3.39
N ASN A 117 10.82 -11.41 2.43
CA ASN A 117 12.01 -12.24 2.48
C ASN A 117 12.91 -11.94 3.69
N LYS A 118 12.90 -10.70 4.21
CA LYS A 118 13.59 -10.35 5.47
C LYS A 118 12.82 -10.73 6.71
N CYS A 119 11.51 -10.81 6.60
CA CYS A 119 10.64 -11.16 7.70
C CYS A 119 10.49 -12.69 7.83
N PHE A 120 10.19 -13.37 6.74
CA PHE A 120 9.93 -14.82 6.69
C PHE A 120 11.22 -15.59 6.48
N VAL A 121 12.02 -15.70 7.53
CA VAL A 121 13.26 -16.48 7.58
C VAL A 121 13.06 -17.78 8.36
N PRO A 122 13.87 -18.86 8.11
CA PRO A 122 13.68 -20.16 8.76
C PRO A 122 13.76 -20.14 10.29
N ASP A 123 14.67 -19.34 10.84
CA ASP A 123 14.90 -19.19 12.29
C ASP A 123 14.70 -17.73 12.72
N PRO A 124 13.42 -17.27 12.81
CA PRO A 124 13.16 -15.87 13.15
C PRO A 124 13.45 -15.60 14.62
N ASP A 125 14.03 -14.45 14.91
CA ASP A 125 14.03 -13.87 16.26
C ASP A 125 12.60 -13.52 16.71
N ILE A 126 12.44 -13.12 17.97
CA ILE A 126 11.11 -12.85 18.56
C ILE A 126 10.38 -11.74 17.77
N GLN A 127 11.10 -10.71 17.32
CA GLN A 127 10.49 -9.61 16.56
C GLN A 127 9.99 -10.07 15.22
N ARG A 128 10.83 -10.79 14.44
CA ARG A 128 10.42 -11.34 13.13
C ARG A 128 9.28 -12.34 13.24
N ALA A 129 9.32 -13.22 14.23
CA ALA A 129 8.23 -14.17 14.50
C ALA A 129 6.91 -13.44 14.81
N GLY A 130 6.96 -12.35 15.56
CA GLY A 130 5.81 -11.48 15.81
C GLY A 130 5.27 -10.84 14.54
N GLU A 131 6.15 -10.30 13.68
CA GLU A 131 5.76 -9.68 12.41
C GLU A 131 5.22 -10.71 11.40
N GLN A 132 5.83 -11.91 11.32
CA GLN A 132 5.27 -13.01 10.52
C GLN A 132 3.83 -13.32 10.93
N LYS A 133 3.61 -13.49 12.24
CA LYS A 133 2.28 -13.75 12.77
C LYS A 133 1.30 -12.62 12.45
N ARG A 134 1.68 -11.37 12.68
CA ARG A 134 0.84 -10.21 12.37
C ARG A 134 0.47 -10.16 10.89
N TYR A 135 1.43 -10.40 10.00
CA TYR A 135 1.18 -10.40 8.57
C TYR A 135 0.21 -11.51 8.18
N LEU A 136 0.44 -12.75 8.64
CA LEU A 136 -0.43 -13.88 8.38
C LEU A 136 -1.84 -13.68 8.92
N ASP A 137 -1.98 -13.19 10.15
CA ASP A 137 -3.28 -12.89 10.77
C ASP A 137 -4.04 -11.82 9.97
N PHE A 138 -3.33 -10.79 9.50
CA PHE A 138 -3.94 -9.69 8.76
C PHE A 138 -4.49 -10.09 7.39
N ILE A 139 -3.83 -11.02 6.70
CA ILE A 139 -4.26 -11.48 5.38
C ILE A 139 -5.11 -12.76 5.43
N HIS A 140 -5.26 -13.37 6.61
CA HIS A 140 -5.93 -14.67 6.77
C HIS A 140 -7.35 -14.67 6.17
N ASP A 141 -7.64 -15.73 5.37
CA ASP A 141 -8.94 -16.00 4.72
C ASP A 141 -9.48 -14.85 3.84
N ALA A 142 -8.63 -13.91 3.41
CA ALA A 142 -9.04 -12.85 2.51
C ALA A 142 -9.59 -13.40 1.19
N ASP A 143 -10.66 -12.78 0.66
CA ASP A 143 -11.21 -13.15 -0.66
C ASP A 143 -10.25 -12.82 -1.79
N LEU A 144 -9.50 -11.72 -1.61
CA LEU A 144 -8.46 -11.27 -2.53
C LEU A 144 -7.33 -10.62 -1.76
N LEU A 145 -6.10 -11.08 -1.99
CA LEU A 145 -4.88 -10.40 -1.62
C LEU A 145 -4.27 -9.78 -2.88
N ILE A 146 -4.06 -8.46 -2.87
CA ILE A 146 -3.29 -7.73 -3.87
C ILE A 146 -1.97 -7.36 -3.21
N ALA A 147 -0.85 -7.93 -3.64
CA ALA A 147 0.42 -7.77 -2.92
C ALA A 147 1.63 -7.68 -3.86
N ASP A 148 2.67 -7.04 -3.32
CA ASP A 148 3.96 -6.85 -3.97
C ASP A 148 4.68 -8.19 -4.17
N GLY A 149 5.00 -8.47 -5.43
CA GLY A 149 5.84 -9.59 -5.84
C GLY A 149 6.75 -9.13 -6.98
N GLN A 150 7.63 -8.17 -6.68
CA GLN A 150 8.43 -7.49 -7.70
C GLN A 150 9.47 -8.40 -8.34
N TYR A 151 10.06 -9.33 -7.57
CA TYR A 151 11.20 -10.11 -8.00
C TYR A 151 10.92 -11.62 -7.98
N THR A 152 11.74 -12.37 -8.72
CA THR A 152 11.84 -13.82 -8.59
C THR A 152 12.86 -14.19 -7.51
N ALA A 153 12.82 -15.44 -7.02
CA ALA A 153 13.80 -15.93 -6.05
C ALA A 153 15.25 -15.92 -6.62
N GLU A 154 15.40 -16.06 -7.94
CA GLU A 154 16.71 -16.01 -8.61
C GLU A 154 17.29 -14.59 -8.59
N GLU A 155 16.45 -13.57 -8.73
CA GLU A 155 16.87 -12.17 -8.77
C GLU A 155 17.13 -11.61 -7.37
N TYR A 156 16.45 -12.13 -6.34
CA TYR A 156 16.45 -11.56 -5.01
C TYR A 156 17.84 -11.29 -4.41
N PRO A 157 18.85 -12.16 -4.54
CA PRO A 157 20.18 -11.88 -3.98
C PRO A 157 20.84 -10.59 -4.47
N ALA A 158 20.46 -10.12 -5.65
CA ALA A 158 20.99 -8.87 -6.23
C ALA A 158 20.21 -7.62 -5.82
N VAL A 159 19.01 -7.78 -5.28
CA VAL A 159 18.06 -6.70 -4.93
C VAL A 159 17.62 -6.73 -3.47
N GLU A 160 18.27 -7.56 -2.67
CA GLU A 160 18.03 -7.61 -1.22
C GLU A 160 18.21 -6.22 -0.59
N GLY A 161 17.23 -5.77 0.18
CA GLY A 161 17.22 -4.44 0.80
C GLY A 161 16.49 -3.37 -0.01
N TYR A 162 15.97 -3.71 -1.19
CA TYR A 162 15.17 -2.77 -1.98
C TYR A 162 13.74 -2.61 -1.46
N GLY A 163 13.31 -3.51 -0.57
CA GLY A 163 12.01 -3.39 0.10
C GLY A 163 10.87 -4.13 -0.59
N HIS A 164 11.19 -5.17 -1.40
CA HIS A 164 10.21 -5.91 -2.19
C HIS A 164 10.32 -7.42 -2.04
N THR A 165 9.20 -8.09 -2.23
CA THR A 165 9.04 -9.55 -2.01
C THR A 165 9.25 -10.33 -3.31
N THR A 166 9.67 -11.59 -3.16
CA THR A 166 9.71 -12.54 -4.28
C THR A 166 8.33 -13.18 -4.50
N ILE A 167 7.99 -13.41 -5.78
CA ILE A 167 6.71 -14.01 -6.19
C ILE A 167 6.51 -15.38 -5.53
N GLU A 168 7.57 -16.18 -5.46
CA GLU A 168 7.52 -17.52 -4.88
C GLU A 168 7.19 -17.50 -3.39
N LEU A 169 7.88 -16.65 -2.61
CA LEU A 169 7.61 -16.51 -1.17
C LEU A 169 6.21 -15.95 -0.93
N LEU A 170 5.80 -14.93 -1.69
CA LEU A 170 4.46 -14.36 -1.57
C LEU A 170 3.38 -15.42 -1.80
N THR A 171 3.56 -16.28 -2.81
CA THR A 171 2.62 -17.36 -3.12
C THR A 171 2.52 -18.37 -1.98
N GLU A 172 3.65 -18.73 -1.37
CA GLU A 172 3.69 -19.64 -0.22
C GLU A 172 2.98 -19.02 1.00
N ILE A 173 3.24 -17.75 1.30
CA ILE A 173 2.60 -17.02 2.40
C ILE A 173 1.09 -16.91 2.18
N ALA A 174 0.65 -16.57 0.98
CA ALA A 174 -0.77 -16.47 0.64
C ALA A 174 -1.48 -17.84 0.81
N TYR A 175 -0.84 -18.93 0.40
CA TYR A 175 -1.34 -20.28 0.60
C TYR A 175 -1.43 -20.63 2.10
N GLN A 176 -0.39 -20.35 2.88
CA GLN A 176 -0.37 -20.58 4.33
C GLN A 176 -1.49 -19.82 5.05
N ALA A 177 -1.76 -18.58 4.62
CA ALA A 177 -2.82 -17.74 5.18
C ALA A 177 -4.22 -18.05 4.64
N GLN A 178 -4.39 -19.06 3.80
CA GLN A 178 -5.67 -19.48 3.21
C GLN A 178 -6.34 -18.40 2.36
N VAL A 179 -5.56 -17.53 1.74
CA VAL A 179 -6.06 -16.50 0.82
C VAL A 179 -6.74 -17.18 -0.37
N LYS A 180 -7.95 -16.75 -0.74
CA LYS A 180 -8.75 -17.40 -1.80
C LYS A 180 -8.25 -17.05 -3.20
N ARG A 181 -7.78 -15.82 -3.39
CA ARG A 181 -7.22 -15.33 -4.66
C ARG A 181 -6.05 -14.40 -4.37
N LEU A 182 -4.96 -14.58 -5.10
CA LEU A 182 -3.78 -13.72 -5.06
C LEU A 182 -3.68 -12.96 -6.39
N ALA A 183 -3.55 -11.65 -6.32
CA ALA A 183 -3.14 -10.79 -7.42
C ALA A 183 -1.75 -10.24 -7.11
N VAL A 184 -0.75 -10.76 -7.80
CA VAL A 184 0.62 -10.24 -7.71
C VAL A 184 0.70 -8.96 -8.54
N PHE A 185 1.30 -7.92 -7.99
CA PHE A 185 1.50 -6.66 -8.69
C PHE A 185 2.87 -6.05 -8.35
N HIS A 186 3.14 -4.84 -8.76
CA HIS A 186 4.41 -4.16 -8.55
C HIS A 186 5.59 -4.86 -9.25
N HIS A 187 5.33 -5.44 -10.43
CA HIS A 187 6.36 -6.16 -11.20
C HIS A 187 7.51 -5.25 -11.62
N ASP A 188 8.75 -5.77 -11.62
CA ASP A 188 9.90 -5.02 -12.14
C ASP A 188 9.64 -4.64 -13.61
N PRO A 189 9.78 -3.35 -13.99
CA PRO A 189 9.57 -2.90 -15.38
C PRO A 189 10.44 -3.60 -16.42
N LYS A 190 11.48 -4.33 -16.01
CA LYS A 190 12.33 -5.14 -16.90
C LYS A 190 11.74 -6.52 -17.20
N HIS A 191 10.73 -6.95 -16.44
CA HIS A 191 10.10 -8.23 -16.67
C HIS A 191 9.28 -8.19 -17.97
N PRO A 192 9.52 -9.09 -18.91
CA PRO A 192 8.69 -9.24 -20.10
C PRO A 192 7.38 -9.96 -19.74
N ASP A 193 6.31 -9.69 -20.50
CA ASP A 193 4.97 -10.29 -20.29
C ASP A 193 4.97 -11.82 -20.14
N ARG A 194 5.92 -12.50 -20.76
CA ARG A 194 6.05 -13.97 -20.67
C ARG A 194 6.51 -14.47 -19.28
N LEU A 195 7.01 -13.57 -18.43
CA LEU A 195 7.44 -13.88 -17.06
C LEU A 195 6.29 -13.64 -16.08
N LEU A 196 5.35 -12.77 -16.44
CA LEU A 196 4.15 -12.45 -15.70
C LEU A 196 3.01 -13.42 -16.03
#